data_eafc7fc497ec8297d167614c7ba7097e
#
_entry.id   eafc7fc497ec8297d167614c7ba7097e
#
_cell.length_a   1.000
_cell.length_b   1.000
_cell.length_c   1.000
_cell.angle_alpha   90.00
_cell.angle_beta   90.00
_cell.angle_gamma   90.00
#
_symmetry.space_group_name_H-M   'P 1'
#
loop_
_entity.id
_entity.type
_entity.pdbx_description
1 polymer ?
#
loop_
_entity_poly.entity_id
_entity_poly.type
_entity_poly.pdbx_seq_one_letter_code
_entity_poly.pdbx_strand_id
1 'polypeptide(L)'
;MTTRSAVRIAAVAVATALTLSTASTAFASQPRTVDLGVLPGGTGGFAFDVNNKGLIVGHANNAGGVNRAVLWDARGLITDLGTLPGDTSATAYTINEKGTAVVGQSLVPGGAARPVKWTPDGTATALTTPAGTTVSRAYSVNDSGTVVGFSSAADGLYKAQRWSRDGTRTQLPALPGDSAAGAGWINNSGTSAGYSKSAAGAMTAVTWSPGGTVNRLTGLPGHDSYQASAISDTAIVVGNSYTGTTSHAVRWSRDGAPQELSPLPGDTAAGAYGVNDLGVVIGFSTDAAGVHRAVKWSPNGTPKALPGVSAGNAQAFGVNNRGTVVGFSTGSAGVSRATKWKG
;
A
#
# COMPACT_ATOMS: atom_id res chain seq x y z
N MET A 1 38.10 -90.08 36.06
CA MET A 1 36.72 -89.62 35.80
C MET A 1 36.74 -88.06 35.76
N THR A 2 36.83 -87.52 34.60
CA THR A 2 37.01 -86.08 34.38
C THR A 2 35.80 -85.53 33.63
N THR A 3 35.03 -84.74 34.31
CA THR A 3 33.92 -84.03 33.75
C THR A 3 34.40 -82.72 33.12
N ARG A 4 34.21 -82.56 31.81
CA ARG A 4 34.47 -81.32 31.09
C ARG A 4 33.25 -80.41 31.18
N SER A 5 33.43 -79.20 31.74
CA SER A 5 32.45 -78.11 31.70
C SER A 5 32.55 -77.37 30.37
N ALA A 6 31.43 -77.28 29.65
CA ALA A 6 31.30 -76.50 28.45
C ALA A 6 30.91 -75.04 28.80
N VAL A 7 31.73 -74.08 28.38
CA VAL A 7 31.44 -72.64 28.48
C VAL A 7 30.64 -72.31 27.28
N ARG A 8 29.40 -71.77 27.47
CA ARG A 8 28.56 -71.15 26.44
C ARG A 8 28.87 -69.65 26.35
N ILE A 9 29.42 -69.23 25.22
CA ILE A 9 29.58 -67.78 24.88
C ILE A 9 28.25 -67.32 24.29
N ALA A 10 27.56 -66.37 24.97
CA ALA A 10 26.40 -65.71 24.48
C ALA A 10 26.87 -64.51 23.63
N ALA A 11 26.61 -64.48 22.31
CA ALA A 11 26.82 -63.38 21.45
C ALA A 11 25.66 -62.37 21.63
N VAL A 12 25.94 -61.15 22.14
CA VAL A 12 25.00 -60.02 22.20
C VAL A 12 25.08 -59.35 20.88
N ALA A 13 24.03 -59.43 20.05
CA ALA A 13 23.85 -58.63 18.84
C ALA A 13 23.30 -57.23 19.23
N VAL A 14 24.11 -56.21 19.13
CA VAL A 14 23.68 -54.82 19.25
C VAL A 14 23.09 -54.41 17.89
N ALA A 15 21.77 -54.32 17.81
CA ALA A 15 21.07 -53.73 16.66
C ALA A 15 21.05 -52.20 16.82
N THR A 16 21.92 -51.50 16.10
CA THR A 16 21.85 -50.04 15.93
C THR A 16 20.72 -49.68 14.95
N ALA A 17 19.59 -49.24 15.49
CA ALA A 17 18.52 -48.66 14.68
C ALA A 17 18.95 -47.27 14.19
N LEU A 18 19.26 -47.16 12.90
CA LEU A 18 19.48 -45.87 12.23
C LEU A 18 18.10 -45.24 11.98
N THR A 19 17.69 -44.29 12.81
CA THR A 19 16.51 -43.47 12.54
C THR A 19 16.90 -42.42 11.49
N LEU A 20 16.53 -42.64 10.22
CA LEU A 20 16.52 -41.60 9.21
C LEU A 20 15.42 -40.60 9.58
N SER A 21 15.78 -39.47 10.20
CA SER A 21 14.89 -38.29 10.25
C SER A 21 14.83 -37.70 8.86
N THR A 22 13.76 -37.95 8.13
CA THR A 22 13.41 -37.16 6.94
C THR A 22 13.00 -35.79 7.42
N ALA A 23 13.95 -34.83 7.44
CA ALA A 23 13.62 -33.42 7.54
C ALA A 23 12.82 -33.08 6.29
N SER A 24 11.50 -32.98 6.44
CA SER A 24 10.63 -32.42 5.45
C SER A 24 10.98 -30.93 5.35
N THR A 25 11.83 -30.56 4.38
CA THR A 25 12.01 -29.17 4.01
C THR A 25 10.68 -28.72 3.40
N ALA A 26 9.86 -28.05 4.24
CA ALA A 26 8.74 -27.30 3.72
C ALA A 26 9.30 -26.26 2.74
N PHE A 27 9.22 -26.55 1.45
CA PHE A 27 9.46 -25.55 0.42
C PHE A 27 8.43 -24.45 0.64
N ALA A 28 8.86 -23.32 1.22
CA ALA A 28 8.03 -22.12 1.24
C ALA A 28 7.67 -21.83 -0.21
N SER A 29 6.40 -21.94 -0.55
CA SER A 29 5.93 -21.66 -1.90
C SER A 29 6.38 -20.24 -2.27
N GLN A 30 7.07 -20.11 -3.41
CA GLN A 30 7.43 -18.77 -3.91
C GLN A 30 6.15 -17.96 -4.12
N PRO A 31 6.13 -16.67 -3.78
CA PRO A 31 4.97 -15.84 -4.01
C PRO A 31 4.53 -15.94 -5.47
N ARG A 32 3.29 -16.35 -5.70
CA ARG A 32 2.77 -16.45 -7.07
C ARG A 32 2.33 -15.08 -7.57
N THR A 33 2.93 -14.62 -8.67
CA THR A 33 2.53 -13.40 -9.37
C THR A 33 1.33 -13.67 -10.28
N VAL A 34 0.30 -12.83 -10.20
CA VAL A 34 -0.92 -12.93 -11.00
C VAL A 34 -1.20 -11.58 -11.64
N ASP A 35 -1.32 -11.54 -12.97
CA ASP A 35 -1.87 -10.40 -13.72
C ASP A 35 -3.39 -10.35 -13.47
N LEU A 36 -3.90 -9.20 -13.03
CA LEU A 36 -5.33 -9.00 -12.73
C LEU A 36 -6.19 -8.78 -13.98
N GLY A 37 -5.56 -8.62 -15.15
CA GLY A 37 -6.25 -8.32 -16.39
C GLY A 37 -6.61 -6.84 -16.53
N VAL A 38 -7.23 -6.51 -17.66
CA VAL A 38 -7.61 -5.15 -18.07
C VAL A 38 -9.04 -5.12 -18.59
N LEU A 39 -9.60 -3.94 -18.80
CA LEU A 39 -10.87 -3.78 -19.49
C LEU A 39 -10.79 -4.25 -20.95
N PRO A 40 -11.91 -4.61 -21.60
CA PRO A 40 -11.91 -5.02 -23.00
C PRO A 40 -11.21 -4.02 -23.91
N GLY A 41 -10.23 -4.50 -24.70
CA GLY A 41 -9.40 -3.69 -25.58
C GLY A 41 -8.34 -2.84 -24.90
N GLY A 42 -8.25 -2.83 -23.58
CA GLY A 42 -7.22 -2.13 -22.81
C GLY A 42 -5.88 -2.86 -22.82
N THR A 43 -4.82 -2.15 -22.44
CA THR A 43 -3.44 -2.68 -22.47
C THR A 43 -2.75 -2.72 -21.11
N GLY A 44 -3.14 -1.86 -20.16
CA GLY A 44 -2.44 -1.73 -18.87
C GLY A 44 -3.33 -1.26 -17.73
N GLY A 45 -2.76 -1.25 -16.53
CA GLY A 45 -3.45 -0.81 -15.32
C GLY A 45 -2.59 -0.96 -14.07
N PHE A 46 -3.11 -0.43 -12.96
CA PHE A 46 -2.50 -0.46 -11.63
C PHE A 46 -3.53 -0.89 -10.59
N ALA A 47 -3.15 -1.74 -9.66
CA ALA A 47 -3.94 -2.04 -8.46
C ALA A 47 -3.38 -1.25 -7.28
N PHE A 48 -4.22 -0.45 -6.61
CA PHE A 48 -3.77 0.41 -5.54
C PHE A 48 -4.08 -0.14 -4.15
N ASP A 49 -5.19 -0.85 -3.98
CA ASP A 49 -5.60 -1.34 -2.67
C ASP A 49 -6.32 -2.68 -2.74
N VAL A 50 -6.28 -3.43 -1.63
CA VAL A 50 -6.94 -4.73 -1.46
C VAL A 50 -7.46 -4.88 -0.04
N ASN A 51 -8.76 -5.15 0.12
CA ASN A 51 -9.34 -5.42 1.43
C ASN A 51 -9.26 -6.91 1.84
N ASN A 52 -9.65 -7.22 3.09
CA ASN A 52 -9.63 -8.58 3.63
C ASN A 52 -10.65 -9.53 2.95
N LYS A 53 -11.60 -9.02 2.17
CA LYS A 53 -12.50 -9.84 1.34
C LYS A 53 -11.85 -10.25 0.01
N GLY A 54 -10.67 -9.67 -0.32
CA GLY A 54 -9.97 -9.89 -1.58
C GLY A 54 -10.52 -9.06 -2.73
N LEU A 55 -11.31 -8.02 -2.44
CA LEU A 55 -11.69 -7.00 -3.42
C LEU A 55 -10.50 -6.07 -3.64
N ILE A 56 -10.17 -5.82 -4.89
CA ILE A 56 -9.02 -5.01 -5.31
C ILE A 56 -9.55 -3.82 -6.10
N VAL A 57 -8.98 -2.63 -5.89
CA VAL A 57 -9.34 -1.44 -6.64
C VAL A 57 -8.11 -0.77 -7.27
N GLY A 58 -8.35 -0.04 -8.35
CA GLY A 58 -7.29 0.63 -9.07
C GLY A 58 -7.79 1.36 -10.31
N HIS A 59 -6.96 1.36 -11.35
CA HIS A 59 -7.41 1.73 -12.69
C HIS A 59 -6.93 0.72 -13.73
N ALA A 60 -7.69 0.60 -14.80
CA ALA A 60 -7.30 -0.07 -16.02
C ALA A 60 -7.70 0.83 -17.20
N ASN A 61 -6.91 0.84 -18.27
CA ASN A 61 -7.33 1.57 -19.46
C ASN A 61 -8.33 0.74 -20.28
N ASN A 62 -9.20 1.44 -20.99
CA ASN A 62 -10.11 0.88 -21.97
C ASN A 62 -9.47 0.83 -23.38
N ALA A 63 -10.21 0.40 -24.40
CA ALA A 63 -9.75 0.34 -25.79
C ALA A 63 -9.28 1.69 -26.36
N GLY A 64 -9.78 2.82 -25.84
CA GLY A 64 -9.35 4.16 -26.21
C GLY A 64 -8.11 4.65 -25.44
N GLY A 65 -7.47 3.82 -24.62
CA GLY A 65 -6.31 4.20 -23.79
C GLY A 65 -6.65 5.05 -22.59
N VAL A 66 -7.94 5.26 -22.27
CA VAL A 66 -8.39 6.10 -21.18
C VAL A 66 -8.45 5.30 -19.88
N ASN A 67 -7.87 5.84 -18.80
CA ASN A 67 -7.94 5.22 -17.47
C ASN A 67 -9.36 5.28 -16.89
N ARG A 68 -9.83 4.10 -16.47
CA ARG A 68 -11.12 3.90 -15.81
C ARG A 68 -10.89 3.38 -14.40
N ALA A 69 -11.60 3.91 -13.42
CA ALA A 69 -11.64 3.34 -12.08
C ALA A 69 -12.25 1.93 -12.16
N VAL A 70 -11.57 0.94 -11.58
CA VAL A 70 -12.02 -0.46 -11.65
C VAL A 70 -11.97 -1.13 -10.29
N LEU A 71 -12.81 -2.16 -10.16
CA LEU A 71 -12.81 -3.13 -9.07
C LEU A 71 -12.60 -4.52 -9.65
N TRP A 72 -11.65 -5.28 -9.11
CA TRP A 72 -11.51 -6.71 -9.34
C TRP A 72 -12.08 -7.48 -8.15
N ASP A 73 -12.99 -8.40 -8.39
CA ASP A 73 -13.52 -9.27 -7.34
C ASP A 73 -12.51 -10.35 -6.92
N ALA A 74 -12.81 -11.11 -5.87
CA ALA A 74 -11.93 -12.17 -5.37
C ALA A 74 -11.65 -13.28 -6.40
N ARG A 75 -12.50 -13.43 -7.43
CA ARG A 75 -12.35 -14.37 -8.54
C ARG A 75 -11.53 -13.78 -9.68
N GLY A 76 -11.29 -12.47 -9.68
CA GLY A 76 -10.56 -11.73 -10.71
C GLY A 76 -11.46 -11.13 -11.79
N LEU A 77 -12.78 -11.11 -11.61
CA LEU A 77 -13.67 -10.40 -12.52
C LEU A 77 -13.49 -8.89 -12.34
N ILE A 78 -13.24 -8.19 -13.44
CA ILE A 78 -13.08 -6.72 -13.48
C ILE A 78 -14.42 -6.03 -13.74
N THR A 79 -14.69 -4.96 -12.98
CA THR A 79 -15.87 -4.07 -13.14
C THR A 79 -15.38 -2.63 -13.31
N ASP A 80 -15.84 -1.94 -14.33
CA ASP A 80 -15.66 -0.49 -14.51
C ASP A 80 -16.61 0.25 -13.55
N LEU A 81 -16.05 1.05 -12.64
CA LEU A 81 -16.81 1.85 -11.66
C LEU A 81 -17.35 3.16 -12.24
N GLY A 82 -16.99 3.48 -13.47
CA GLY A 82 -17.44 4.70 -14.12
C GLY A 82 -16.69 5.95 -13.65
N THR A 83 -17.21 7.09 -14.10
CA THR A 83 -16.74 8.46 -13.77
C THR A 83 -17.90 9.27 -13.18
N LEU A 84 -17.63 10.43 -12.64
CA LEU A 84 -18.69 11.41 -12.41
C LEU A 84 -19.28 11.89 -13.76
N PRO A 85 -20.55 12.32 -13.79
CA PRO A 85 -21.15 12.86 -15.00
C PRO A 85 -20.32 13.99 -15.63
N GLY A 86 -20.05 13.86 -16.94
CA GLY A 86 -19.26 14.80 -17.72
C GLY A 86 -17.74 14.64 -17.61
N ASP A 87 -17.23 13.74 -16.76
CA ASP A 87 -15.80 13.47 -16.63
C ASP A 87 -15.33 12.41 -17.65
N THR A 88 -14.03 12.45 -17.96
CA THR A 88 -13.43 11.64 -19.03
C THR A 88 -12.69 10.40 -18.50
N SER A 89 -12.09 10.48 -17.32
CA SER A 89 -11.32 9.38 -16.75
C SER A 89 -11.47 9.32 -15.23
N ALA A 90 -11.10 8.19 -14.63
CA ALA A 90 -11.17 8.01 -13.18
C ALA A 90 -10.11 7.02 -12.68
N THR A 91 -9.78 7.15 -11.39
CA THR A 91 -8.89 6.24 -10.67
C THR A 91 -9.47 5.97 -9.28
N ALA A 92 -9.62 4.71 -8.91
CA ALA A 92 -9.97 4.29 -7.56
C ALA A 92 -8.68 4.07 -6.74
N TYR A 93 -8.57 4.69 -5.57
CA TYR A 93 -7.36 4.59 -4.73
C TYR A 93 -7.52 3.58 -3.61
N THR A 94 -8.64 3.61 -2.88
CA THR A 94 -8.86 2.67 -1.76
C THR A 94 -10.28 2.14 -1.71
N ILE A 95 -10.41 0.99 -1.06
CA ILE A 95 -11.68 0.34 -0.72
C ILE A 95 -11.69 0.02 0.78
N ASN A 96 -12.79 0.30 1.48
CA ASN A 96 -12.89 -0.03 2.90
C ASN A 96 -12.99 -1.56 3.13
N GLU A 97 -12.68 -2.02 4.36
CA GLU A 97 -12.68 -3.43 4.72
C GLU A 97 -14.07 -4.08 4.59
N LYS A 98 -15.14 -3.29 4.81
CA LYS A 98 -16.51 -3.73 4.57
C LYS A 98 -16.82 -3.97 3.08
N GLY A 99 -16.00 -3.41 2.16
CA GLY A 99 -16.24 -3.48 0.73
C GLY A 99 -17.51 -2.72 0.31
N THR A 100 -17.87 -1.65 1.01
CA THR A 100 -19.11 -0.87 0.76
C THR A 100 -18.82 0.52 0.19
N ALA A 101 -17.57 0.95 0.19
CA ALA A 101 -17.15 2.25 -0.31
C ALA A 101 -15.79 2.16 -0.98
N VAL A 102 -15.66 2.74 -2.15
CA VAL A 102 -14.43 2.97 -2.90
C VAL A 102 -14.26 4.48 -3.05
N VAL A 103 -13.04 4.99 -2.94
CA VAL A 103 -12.78 6.43 -3.15
C VAL A 103 -11.61 6.66 -4.09
N GLY A 104 -11.59 7.85 -4.69
CA GLY A 104 -10.55 8.21 -5.64
C GLY A 104 -10.76 9.58 -6.26
N GLN A 105 -10.40 9.66 -7.53
CA GLN A 105 -10.58 10.85 -8.35
C GLN A 105 -11.33 10.55 -9.65
N SER A 106 -12.07 11.54 -10.12
CA SER A 106 -12.64 11.62 -11.46
C SER A 106 -12.14 12.89 -12.13
N LEU A 107 -11.75 12.83 -13.40
CA LEU A 107 -11.10 13.94 -14.10
C LEU A 107 -12.07 14.58 -15.11
N VAL A 108 -12.27 15.88 -14.99
CA VAL A 108 -13.01 16.66 -16.00
C VAL A 108 -12.22 16.73 -17.32
N PRO A 109 -12.85 17.02 -18.45
CA PRO A 109 -12.14 17.45 -19.65
C PRO A 109 -11.16 18.58 -19.32
N GLY A 110 -9.88 18.44 -19.71
CA GLY A 110 -8.82 19.38 -19.30
C GLY A 110 -8.02 18.95 -18.06
N GLY A 111 -8.41 17.85 -17.39
CA GLY A 111 -7.56 17.12 -16.43
C GLY A 111 -7.66 17.54 -14.97
N ALA A 112 -8.52 18.52 -14.59
CA ALA A 112 -8.73 18.85 -13.19
C ALA A 112 -9.40 17.67 -12.44
N ALA A 113 -8.92 17.36 -11.23
CA ALA A 113 -9.40 16.25 -10.45
C ALA A 113 -10.53 16.64 -9.49
N ARG A 114 -11.61 15.85 -9.49
CA ARG A 114 -12.71 15.92 -8.54
C ARG A 114 -12.68 14.70 -7.62
N PRO A 115 -12.84 14.85 -6.30
CA PRO A 115 -12.88 13.72 -5.38
C PRO A 115 -14.21 12.99 -5.53
N VAL A 116 -14.15 11.67 -5.58
CA VAL A 116 -15.31 10.82 -5.83
C VAL A 116 -15.34 9.64 -4.88
N LYS A 117 -16.55 9.23 -4.53
CA LYS A 117 -16.87 8.00 -3.81
C LYS A 117 -17.78 7.14 -4.70
N TRP A 118 -17.44 5.87 -4.84
CA TRP A 118 -18.27 4.86 -5.50
C TRP A 118 -18.80 3.87 -4.49
N THR A 119 -20.00 3.36 -4.74
CA THR A 119 -20.43 2.06 -4.23
C THR A 119 -19.88 0.95 -5.14
N PRO A 120 -19.76 -0.30 -4.67
CA PRO A 120 -19.18 -1.38 -5.48
C PRO A 120 -19.95 -1.71 -6.76
N ASP A 121 -21.23 -1.30 -6.86
CA ASP A 121 -22.07 -1.42 -8.05
C ASP A 121 -21.79 -0.33 -9.12
N GLY A 122 -20.87 0.61 -8.84
CA GLY A 122 -20.46 1.66 -9.77
C GLY A 122 -21.23 2.98 -9.61
N THR A 123 -22.08 3.15 -8.59
CA THR A 123 -22.74 4.43 -8.36
C THR A 123 -21.71 5.47 -7.85
N ALA A 124 -21.42 6.48 -8.69
CA ALA A 124 -20.46 7.53 -8.41
C ALA A 124 -21.11 8.75 -7.75
N THR A 125 -20.53 9.25 -6.67
CA THR A 125 -20.98 10.46 -5.95
C THR A 125 -19.79 11.39 -5.75
N ALA A 126 -19.92 12.67 -6.17
CA ALA A 126 -18.90 13.68 -5.92
C ALA A 126 -18.85 14.05 -4.43
N LEU A 127 -17.64 14.17 -3.88
CA LEU A 127 -17.44 14.74 -2.55
C LEU A 127 -17.34 16.27 -2.66
N THR A 128 -17.84 16.98 -1.65
CA THR A 128 -17.86 18.45 -1.63
C THR A 128 -16.43 19.01 -1.55
N THR A 129 -16.18 20.13 -2.22
CA THR A 129 -14.88 20.82 -2.21
C THR A 129 -15.04 22.27 -1.74
N PRO A 130 -13.96 22.92 -1.22
CA PRO A 130 -13.98 24.35 -0.98
C PRO A 130 -14.28 25.16 -2.26
N ALA A 131 -14.87 26.35 -2.13
CA ALA A 131 -15.00 27.26 -3.24
C ALA A 131 -13.62 27.61 -3.83
N GLY A 132 -13.52 27.72 -5.16
CA GLY A 132 -12.27 28.02 -5.87
C GLY A 132 -11.28 26.83 -5.94
N THR A 133 -11.70 25.60 -5.55
CA THR A 133 -10.87 24.40 -5.71
C THR A 133 -10.60 24.12 -7.18
N THR A 134 -9.33 23.95 -7.53
CA THR A 134 -8.86 23.57 -8.87
C THR A 134 -8.57 22.07 -8.96
N VAL A 135 -8.09 21.47 -7.88
CA VAL A 135 -7.79 20.02 -7.79
C VAL A 135 -8.20 19.50 -6.42
N SER A 136 -8.91 18.38 -6.37
CA SER A 136 -9.16 17.66 -5.13
C SER A 136 -9.20 16.16 -5.36
N ARG A 137 -8.72 15.40 -4.36
CA ARG A 137 -8.65 13.93 -4.41
C ARG A 137 -9.07 13.34 -3.08
N ALA A 138 -9.79 12.22 -3.15
CA ALA A 138 -10.10 11.38 -2.01
C ALA A 138 -9.14 10.17 -2.02
N TYR A 139 -8.28 10.06 -1.02
CA TYR A 139 -7.24 9.01 -1.03
C TYR A 139 -7.63 7.77 -0.25
N SER A 140 -8.30 7.92 0.90
CA SER A 140 -8.60 6.77 1.74
C SER A 140 -9.98 6.89 2.40
N VAL A 141 -10.61 5.74 2.64
CA VAL A 141 -11.90 5.60 3.29
C VAL A 141 -11.86 4.46 4.31
N ASN A 142 -12.37 4.72 5.52
CA ASN A 142 -12.49 3.70 6.56
C ASN A 142 -13.90 3.06 6.60
N ASP A 143 -14.09 2.10 7.48
CA ASP A 143 -15.35 1.35 7.64
C ASP A 143 -16.52 2.15 8.18
N SER A 144 -16.26 3.29 8.84
CA SER A 144 -17.30 4.23 9.23
C SER A 144 -17.79 5.08 8.05
N GLY A 145 -17.10 5.04 6.90
CA GLY A 145 -17.38 5.83 5.71
C GLY A 145 -16.74 7.22 5.74
N THR A 146 -15.84 7.46 6.71
CA THR A 146 -15.04 8.68 6.75
C THR A 146 -13.95 8.62 5.66
N VAL A 147 -13.83 9.69 4.88
CA VAL A 147 -12.88 9.82 3.77
C VAL A 147 -11.84 10.89 4.12
N VAL A 148 -10.59 10.70 3.66
CA VAL A 148 -9.53 11.71 3.74
C VAL A 148 -8.86 11.93 2.39
N GLY A 149 -8.25 13.11 2.24
CA GLY A 149 -7.58 13.51 1.02
C GLY A 149 -7.07 14.94 1.08
N PHE A 150 -7.09 15.63 -0.04
CA PHE A 150 -6.74 17.05 -0.09
C PHE A 150 -7.58 17.81 -1.12
N SER A 151 -7.56 19.14 -1.00
CA SER A 151 -8.01 20.10 -2.00
C SER A 151 -6.94 21.17 -2.21
N SER A 152 -6.83 21.69 -3.42
CA SER A 152 -5.93 22.80 -3.76
C SER A 152 -6.71 23.84 -4.57
N ALA A 153 -6.48 25.11 -4.28
CA ALA A 153 -6.98 26.25 -5.05
C ALA A 153 -5.91 26.75 -6.03
N ALA A 154 -6.14 27.92 -6.63
CA ALA A 154 -5.21 28.52 -7.60
C ALA A 154 -3.83 28.86 -7.02
N ASP A 155 -3.69 28.95 -5.69
CA ASP A 155 -2.42 29.12 -4.98
C ASP A 155 -1.51 27.88 -5.05
N GLY A 156 -2.03 26.73 -5.51
CA GLY A 156 -1.31 25.48 -5.59
C GLY A 156 -1.04 24.81 -4.25
N LEU A 157 -1.49 25.38 -3.13
CA LEU A 157 -1.26 24.84 -1.80
C LEU A 157 -2.29 23.76 -1.46
N TYR A 158 -1.80 22.59 -1.09
CA TYR A 158 -2.64 21.50 -0.65
C TYR A 158 -3.17 21.73 0.76
N LYS A 159 -4.47 21.56 0.94
CA LYS A 159 -5.15 21.62 2.23
C LYS A 159 -5.75 20.24 2.51
N ALA A 160 -5.30 19.58 3.57
CA ALA A 160 -5.82 18.28 3.96
C ALA A 160 -7.31 18.35 4.29
N GLN A 161 -8.08 17.39 3.77
CA GLN A 161 -9.54 17.36 3.89
C GLN A 161 -9.98 16.04 4.53
N ARG A 162 -11.06 16.13 5.33
CA ARG A 162 -11.82 15.00 5.84
C ARG A 162 -13.28 15.18 5.46
N TRP A 163 -13.91 14.14 4.95
CA TRP A 163 -15.35 14.07 4.71
C TRP A 163 -15.93 12.98 5.61
N SER A 164 -16.92 13.33 6.41
CA SER A 164 -17.68 12.35 7.17
C SER A 164 -18.64 11.57 6.27
N ARG A 165 -19.23 10.50 6.80
CA ARG A 165 -20.13 9.62 6.05
C ARG A 165 -21.33 10.37 5.43
N ASP A 166 -21.84 11.40 6.09
CA ASP A 166 -22.94 12.25 5.64
C ASP A 166 -22.53 13.30 4.60
N GLY A 167 -21.22 13.35 4.21
CA GLY A 167 -20.69 14.31 3.26
C GLY A 167 -20.23 15.64 3.86
N THR A 168 -20.34 15.83 5.16
CA THR A 168 -19.80 17.04 5.85
C THR A 168 -18.28 17.06 5.70
N ARG A 169 -17.76 18.18 5.19
CA ARG A 169 -16.34 18.37 4.96
C ARG A 169 -15.71 19.21 6.07
N THR A 170 -14.54 18.79 6.55
CA THR A 170 -13.69 19.51 7.50
C THR A 170 -12.28 19.59 6.97
N GLN A 171 -11.65 20.76 7.03
CA GLN A 171 -10.22 20.90 6.75
C GLN A 171 -9.42 20.45 7.96
N LEU A 172 -8.42 19.60 7.74
CA LEU A 172 -7.45 19.19 8.74
C LEU A 172 -6.31 20.22 8.79
N PRO A 173 -5.88 20.66 10.00
CA PRO A 173 -4.86 21.68 10.12
C PRO A 173 -3.47 21.19 9.70
N ALA A 174 -2.66 22.07 9.14
CA ALA A 174 -1.21 21.89 9.06
C ALA A 174 -0.57 22.10 10.44
N LEU A 175 0.70 21.76 10.59
CA LEU A 175 1.48 22.13 11.77
C LEU A 175 1.59 23.67 11.87
N PRO A 176 1.73 24.23 13.07
CA PRO A 176 1.93 25.66 13.24
C PRO A 176 3.11 26.17 12.40
N GLY A 177 2.91 27.20 11.60
CA GLY A 177 3.88 27.79 10.69
C GLY A 177 3.99 27.13 9.31
N ASP A 178 3.34 25.98 9.07
CA ASP A 178 3.32 25.33 7.77
C ASP A 178 2.20 25.86 6.87
N SER A 179 2.42 25.85 5.56
CA SER A 179 1.52 26.43 4.55
C SER A 179 0.58 25.43 3.89
N ALA A 180 0.94 24.16 3.89
CA ALA A 180 0.18 23.10 3.21
C ALA A 180 0.13 21.80 4.03
N ALA A 181 -0.84 20.96 3.73
CA ALA A 181 -0.95 19.62 4.29
C ALA A 181 -1.73 18.70 3.34
N GLY A 182 -1.43 17.39 3.39
CA GLY A 182 -2.18 16.36 2.67
C GLY A 182 -2.41 15.14 3.55
N ALA A 183 -3.64 14.63 3.59
CA ALA A 183 -3.98 13.39 4.29
C ALA A 183 -4.04 12.25 3.27
N GLY A 184 -3.19 11.24 3.43
CA GLY A 184 -3.07 10.12 2.51
C GLY A 184 -3.88 8.89 2.92
N TRP A 185 -3.98 8.59 4.23
CA TRP A 185 -4.61 7.38 4.74
C TRP A 185 -5.41 7.62 6.01
N ILE A 186 -6.42 6.81 6.24
CA ILE A 186 -7.22 6.80 7.49
C ILE A 186 -7.47 5.36 7.93
N ASN A 187 -7.32 5.09 9.23
CA ASN A 187 -7.64 3.80 9.81
C ASN A 187 -9.08 3.75 10.39
N ASN A 188 -9.50 2.58 10.86
CA ASN A 188 -10.85 2.39 11.40
C ASN A 188 -11.10 3.08 12.74
N SER A 189 -10.06 3.46 13.49
CA SER A 189 -10.21 4.33 14.67
C SER A 189 -10.44 5.80 14.32
N GLY A 190 -10.34 6.18 13.02
CA GLY A 190 -10.50 7.54 12.53
C GLY A 190 -9.22 8.39 12.59
N THR A 191 -8.08 7.78 12.95
CA THR A 191 -6.78 8.44 12.88
C THR A 191 -6.32 8.50 11.43
N SER A 192 -5.90 9.68 10.97
CA SER A 192 -5.39 9.88 9.61
C SER A 192 -3.88 10.11 9.63
N ALA A 193 -3.19 9.73 8.56
CA ALA A 193 -1.75 9.93 8.36
C ALA A 193 -1.48 10.68 7.06
N GLY A 194 -0.37 11.43 7.01
CA GLY A 194 0.03 12.19 5.85
C GLY A 194 1.20 13.11 6.13
N TYR A 195 1.17 14.32 5.60
CA TYR A 195 2.25 15.28 5.77
C TYR A 195 1.72 16.70 6.03
N SER A 196 2.55 17.50 6.68
CA SER A 196 2.49 18.95 6.75
C SER A 196 3.71 19.51 6.04
N LYS A 197 3.58 20.64 5.33
CA LYS A 197 4.63 21.17 4.47
C LYS A 197 4.89 22.63 4.78
N SER A 198 6.15 22.97 5.05
CA SER A 198 6.60 24.32 5.30
C SER A 198 6.59 25.17 4.01
N ALA A 199 6.69 26.49 4.15
CA ALA A 199 6.84 27.41 3.03
C ALA A 199 8.13 27.15 2.22
N ALA A 200 9.19 26.64 2.86
CA ALA A 200 10.43 26.24 2.21
C ALA A 200 10.33 24.91 1.43
N GLY A 201 9.17 24.22 1.52
CA GLY A 201 8.92 22.97 0.79
C GLY A 201 9.27 21.70 1.55
N ALA A 202 9.87 21.75 2.73
CA ALA A 202 10.16 20.58 3.54
C ALA A 202 8.87 19.95 4.08
N MET A 203 8.76 18.63 3.99
CA MET A 203 7.61 17.87 4.48
C MET A 203 7.93 17.27 5.85
N THR A 204 6.95 17.29 6.73
CA THR A 204 6.96 16.63 8.04
C THR A 204 5.81 15.65 8.09
N ALA A 205 6.10 14.38 8.38
CA ALA A 205 5.08 13.36 8.58
C ALA A 205 4.22 13.71 9.81
N VAL A 206 2.91 13.60 9.65
CA VAL A 206 1.94 13.90 10.71
C VAL A 206 0.83 12.85 10.76
N THR A 207 0.20 12.77 11.93
CA THR A 207 -1.09 12.14 12.08
C THR A 207 -2.12 13.15 12.56
N TRP A 208 -3.39 12.93 12.25
CA TRP A 208 -4.51 13.67 12.82
C TRP A 208 -5.39 12.72 13.61
N SER A 209 -5.70 13.10 14.86
CA SER A 209 -6.66 12.36 15.68
C SER A 209 -8.06 12.38 15.05
N PRO A 210 -9.00 11.54 15.50
CA PRO A 210 -10.41 11.61 15.09
C PRO A 210 -11.02 13.00 15.31
N GLY A 211 -10.60 13.71 16.36
CA GLY A 211 -11.00 15.10 16.64
C GLY A 211 -10.30 16.17 15.81
N GLY A 212 -9.35 15.81 14.93
CA GLY A 212 -8.66 16.74 14.04
C GLY A 212 -7.37 17.36 14.60
N THR A 213 -6.92 16.97 15.80
CA THR A 213 -5.63 17.42 16.35
C THR A 213 -4.48 16.85 15.54
N VAL A 214 -3.58 17.73 15.05
CA VAL A 214 -2.38 17.34 14.32
C VAL A 214 -1.25 16.97 15.28
N ASN A 215 -0.58 15.84 15.03
CA ASN A 215 0.56 15.36 15.79
C ASN A 215 1.74 15.13 14.84
N ARG A 216 2.91 15.67 15.20
CA ARG A 216 4.16 15.48 14.46
C ARG A 216 4.71 14.07 14.72
N LEU A 217 5.19 13.40 13.68
CA LEU A 217 6.05 12.23 13.80
C LEU A 217 7.51 12.68 13.74
N THR A 218 8.41 11.94 14.40
CA THR A 218 9.86 12.25 14.39
C THR A 218 10.50 11.74 13.08
N GLY A 219 11.37 12.53 12.46
CA GLY A 219 12.15 12.11 11.29
C GLY A 219 13.34 11.20 11.67
N LEU A 220 13.90 10.51 10.67
CA LEU A 220 15.19 9.84 10.83
C LEU A 220 16.28 10.88 11.07
N PRO A 221 17.33 10.58 11.85
CA PRO A 221 18.44 11.49 12.06
C PRO A 221 19.10 11.94 10.74
N GLY A 222 19.27 13.25 10.55
CA GLY A 222 19.89 13.83 9.33
C GLY A 222 18.97 13.92 8.12
N HIS A 223 17.65 13.63 8.26
CA HIS A 223 16.67 13.74 7.19
C HIS A 223 15.78 14.97 7.40
N ASP A 224 15.69 15.83 6.40
CA ASP A 224 14.98 17.11 6.49
C ASP A 224 13.54 17.05 5.94
N SER A 225 13.20 16.00 5.22
CA SER A 225 11.88 15.85 4.59
C SER A 225 11.40 14.42 4.73
N TYR A 226 10.18 14.23 5.24
CA TYR A 226 9.58 12.91 5.44
C TYR A 226 8.05 13.02 5.45
N GLN A 227 7.40 11.98 4.95
CA GLN A 227 5.94 11.92 4.86
C GLN A 227 5.41 10.54 5.24
N ALA A 228 4.24 10.49 5.85
CA ALA A 228 3.51 9.25 6.08
C ALA A 228 2.69 8.90 4.84
N SER A 229 2.71 7.63 4.44
CA SER A 229 1.98 7.08 3.30
C SER A 229 0.77 6.26 3.74
N ALA A 230 0.87 5.50 4.85
CA ALA A 230 -0.21 4.65 5.34
C ALA A 230 -0.21 4.54 6.87
N ILE A 231 -1.36 4.15 7.42
CA ILE A 231 -1.55 3.81 8.84
C ILE A 231 -2.45 2.58 8.94
N SER A 232 -2.06 1.59 9.76
CA SER A 232 -2.86 0.38 10.07
C SER A 232 -3.89 0.64 11.17
N ASP A 233 -4.81 -0.30 11.37
CA ASP A 233 -5.77 -0.25 12.50
C ASP A 233 -5.08 -0.45 13.85
N THR A 234 -3.88 -1.05 13.88
CA THR A 234 -3.01 -1.13 15.05
C THR A 234 -2.13 0.10 15.28
N ALA A 235 -2.37 1.19 14.50
CA ALA A 235 -1.68 2.48 14.58
C ALA A 235 -0.17 2.43 14.23
N ILE A 236 0.27 1.46 13.43
CA ILE A 236 1.58 1.48 12.79
C ILE A 236 1.51 2.43 11.59
N VAL A 237 2.38 3.42 11.55
CA VAL A 237 2.49 4.36 10.43
C VAL A 237 3.71 4.00 9.59
N VAL A 238 3.60 4.09 8.26
CA VAL A 238 4.73 3.88 7.35
C VAL A 238 4.79 5.00 6.32
N GLY A 239 5.96 5.19 5.73
CA GLY A 239 6.16 6.20 4.70
C GLY A 239 7.59 6.34 4.25
N ASN A 240 7.94 7.55 3.84
CA ASN A 240 9.23 7.84 3.22
C ASN A 240 9.92 9.00 3.91
N SER A 241 11.23 8.91 4.04
CA SER A 241 12.12 9.96 4.47
C SER A 241 13.19 10.18 3.40
N TYR A 242 13.74 11.39 3.29
CA TYR A 242 14.59 11.74 2.16
C TYR A 242 15.91 12.34 2.65
N THR A 243 17.01 11.91 2.00
CA THR A 243 18.32 12.56 2.03
C THR A 243 18.61 13.05 0.61
N GLY A 244 18.51 14.34 0.36
CA GLY A 244 18.55 14.88 -1.00
C GLY A 244 17.43 14.26 -1.84
N THR A 245 17.77 13.48 -2.89
CA THR A 245 16.82 12.79 -3.76
C THR A 245 16.63 11.30 -3.41
N THR A 246 17.42 10.77 -2.46
CA THR A 246 17.35 9.36 -2.07
C THR A 246 16.18 9.14 -1.11
N SER A 247 15.32 8.17 -1.42
CA SER A 247 14.20 7.76 -0.59
C SER A 247 14.60 6.63 0.36
N HIS A 248 14.19 6.74 1.62
CA HIS A 248 14.35 5.76 2.68
C HIS A 248 12.98 5.35 3.21
N ALA A 249 12.69 4.06 3.23
CA ALA A 249 11.45 3.54 3.78
C ALA A 249 11.49 3.65 5.31
N VAL A 250 10.42 4.16 5.91
CA VAL A 250 10.31 4.39 7.36
C VAL A 250 9.04 3.76 7.91
N ARG A 251 9.17 3.17 9.08
CA ARG A 251 8.06 2.78 9.94
C ARG A 251 8.12 3.58 11.23
N TRP A 252 7.01 4.16 11.66
CA TRP A 252 6.86 4.78 12.97
C TRP A 252 6.09 3.85 13.90
N SER A 253 6.63 3.65 15.10
CA SER A 253 5.93 3.00 16.20
C SER A 253 4.81 3.90 16.74
N ARG A 254 3.95 3.35 17.60
CA ARG A 254 2.79 4.08 18.15
C ARG A 254 3.17 5.37 18.90
N ASP A 255 4.36 5.44 19.49
CA ASP A 255 4.92 6.62 20.16
C ASP A 255 5.56 7.63 19.20
N GLY A 256 5.53 7.36 17.89
CA GLY A 256 6.05 8.23 16.84
C GLY A 256 7.56 8.10 16.61
N ALA A 257 8.22 7.11 17.21
CA ALA A 257 9.65 6.86 16.98
C ALA A 257 9.88 6.22 15.59
N PRO A 258 10.81 6.75 14.77
CA PRO A 258 11.08 6.24 13.44
C PRO A 258 12.02 5.04 13.48
N GLN A 259 11.77 4.07 12.60
CA GLN A 259 12.67 2.97 12.29
C GLN A 259 12.85 2.90 10.78
N GLU A 260 14.07 2.95 10.29
CA GLU A 260 14.35 2.72 8.88
C GLU A 260 14.15 1.26 8.51
N LEU A 261 13.52 1.02 7.34
CA LEU A 261 13.36 -0.29 6.74
C LEU A 261 14.40 -0.42 5.62
N SER A 262 15.35 -1.33 5.79
CA SER A 262 16.44 -1.53 4.83
C SER A 262 15.91 -1.89 3.43
N PRO A 263 16.55 -1.40 2.37
CA PRO A 263 16.30 -1.87 1.01
C PRO A 263 16.66 -3.36 0.85
N LEU A 264 16.34 -3.94 -0.29
CA LEU A 264 16.81 -5.28 -0.66
C LEU A 264 18.36 -5.29 -0.74
N PRO A 265 19.01 -6.44 -0.47
CA PRO A 265 20.47 -6.53 -0.60
C PRO A 265 20.95 -6.05 -1.97
N GLY A 266 21.92 -5.10 -1.98
CA GLY A 266 22.46 -4.49 -3.18
C GLY A 266 21.67 -3.30 -3.75
N ASP A 267 20.49 -2.97 -3.20
CA ASP A 267 19.73 -1.78 -3.57
C ASP A 267 20.17 -0.56 -2.77
N THR A 268 19.90 0.63 -3.31
CA THR A 268 20.40 1.91 -2.80
C THR A 268 19.32 2.78 -2.19
N ALA A 269 18.04 2.50 -2.47
CA ALA A 269 16.90 3.27 -1.96
C ALA A 269 15.69 2.36 -1.72
N ALA A 270 14.77 2.82 -0.88
CA ALA A 270 13.51 2.14 -0.64
C ALA A 270 12.40 3.14 -0.30
N GLY A 271 11.14 2.73 -0.52
CA GLY A 271 9.96 3.49 -0.09
C GLY A 271 8.85 2.57 0.39
N ALA A 272 8.17 2.98 1.47
CA ALA A 272 7.03 2.26 2.03
C ALA A 272 5.72 2.94 1.64
N TYR A 273 4.76 2.16 1.13
CA TYR A 273 3.47 2.65 0.66
C TYR A 273 2.28 2.13 1.45
N GLY A 274 2.36 0.91 2.00
CA GLY A 274 1.26 0.30 2.72
C GLY A 274 1.71 -0.55 3.90
N VAL A 275 0.82 -0.76 4.85
CA VAL A 275 1.03 -1.58 6.04
C VAL A 275 -0.29 -2.23 6.45
N ASN A 276 -0.26 -3.52 6.80
CA ASN A 276 -1.41 -4.21 7.37
C ASN A 276 -1.37 -4.25 8.91
N ASP A 277 -2.43 -4.76 9.54
CA ASP A 277 -2.55 -4.82 11.01
C ASP A 277 -1.59 -5.80 11.68
N LEU A 278 -1.01 -6.72 10.90
CA LEU A 278 0.02 -7.66 11.35
C LEU A 278 1.43 -7.06 11.30
N GLY A 279 1.57 -5.79 10.86
CA GLY A 279 2.84 -5.07 10.76
C GLY A 279 3.68 -5.45 9.53
N VAL A 280 3.08 -6.14 8.55
CA VAL A 280 3.72 -6.36 7.24
C VAL A 280 3.66 -5.05 6.45
N VAL A 281 4.83 -4.55 6.04
CA VAL A 281 4.97 -3.33 5.24
C VAL A 281 5.24 -3.70 3.79
N ILE A 282 4.75 -2.90 2.84
CA ILE A 282 5.00 -3.11 1.40
C ILE A 282 5.39 -1.79 0.72
N GLY A 283 6.08 -1.92 -0.41
CA GLY A 283 6.50 -0.76 -1.21
C GLY A 283 7.45 -1.15 -2.34
N PHE A 284 8.54 -0.41 -2.46
CA PHE A 284 9.56 -0.66 -3.47
C PHE A 284 10.98 -0.57 -2.86
N SER A 285 11.91 -1.19 -3.53
CA SER A 285 13.35 -1.07 -3.35
C SER A 285 13.98 -0.78 -4.71
N THR A 286 14.99 0.09 -4.76
CA THR A 286 15.56 0.60 -6.01
C THR A 286 17.02 0.18 -6.13
N ASP A 287 17.39 -0.48 -7.21
CA ASP A 287 18.77 -0.86 -7.49
C ASP A 287 19.62 0.33 -8.02
N ALA A 288 20.90 0.11 -8.20
CA ALA A 288 21.84 1.13 -8.71
C ALA A 288 21.52 1.62 -10.14
N ALA A 289 20.74 0.87 -10.91
CA ALA A 289 20.27 1.25 -12.25
C ALA A 289 18.97 2.05 -12.22
N GLY A 290 18.39 2.29 -11.03
CA GLY A 290 17.12 2.99 -10.86
C GLY A 290 15.88 2.11 -11.09
N VAL A 291 16.04 0.78 -11.20
CA VAL A 291 14.91 -0.13 -11.38
C VAL A 291 14.23 -0.39 -10.04
N HIS A 292 12.93 -0.15 -9.97
CA HIS A 292 12.13 -0.45 -8.79
C HIS A 292 11.74 -1.92 -8.74
N ARG A 293 11.99 -2.55 -7.60
CA ARG A 293 11.58 -3.92 -7.28
C ARG A 293 10.53 -3.89 -6.18
N ALA A 294 9.37 -4.51 -6.40
CA ALA A 294 8.35 -4.62 -5.36
C ALA A 294 8.91 -5.41 -4.17
N VAL A 295 8.71 -4.89 -2.96
CA VAL A 295 9.26 -5.46 -1.73
C VAL A 295 8.17 -5.55 -0.66
N LYS A 296 8.26 -6.57 0.20
CA LYS A 296 7.58 -6.62 1.49
C LYS A 296 8.59 -6.74 2.61
N TRP A 297 8.36 -6.02 3.69
CA TRP A 297 9.09 -6.18 4.96
C TRP A 297 8.20 -6.93 5.95
N SER A 298 8.77 -7.94 6.58
CA SER A 298 8.14 -8.62 7.71
C SER A 298 8.02 -7.69 8.93
N PRO A 299 7.20 -8.05 9.95
CA PRO A 299 7.04 -7.21 11.15
C PRO A 299 8.36 -6.88 11.88
N ASN A 300 9.39 -7.72 11.74
CA ASN A 300 10.73 -7.45 12.28
C ASN A 300 11.61 -6.59 11.35
N GLY A 301 11.10 -6.12 10.20
CA GLY A 301 11.81 -5.25 9.27
C GLY A 301 12.65 -5.97 8.20
N THR A 302 12.62 -7.32 8.13
CA THR A 302 13.37 -8.07 7.11
C THR A 302 12.74 -7.90 5.72
N PRO A 303 13.47 -7.39 4.70
CA PRO A 303 12.98 -7.22 3.35
C PRO A 303 12.94 -8.54 2.58
N LYS A 304 11.92 -8.72 1.75
CA LYS A 304 11.79 -9.82 0.79
C LYS A 304 11.25 -9.29 -0.53
N ALA A 305 11.94 -9.59 -1.63
CA ALA A 305 11.46 -9.23 -2.97
C ALA A 305 10.15 -9.96 -3.31
N LEU A 306 9.27 -9.27 -4.00
CA LEU A 306 8.10 -9.83 -4.66
C LEU A 306 8.44 -10.01 -6.14
N PRO A 307 8.26 -11.21 -6.72
CA PRO A 307 8.67 -11.46 -8.09
C PRO A 307 7.85 -10.62 -9.07
N GLY A 308 8.51 -9.92 -10.00
CA GLY A 308 7.85 -9.24 -11.12
C GLY A 308 7.37 -10.23 -12.19
N VAL A 309 6.53 -9.76 -13.12
CA VAL A 309 6.16 -10.53 -14.33
C VAL A 309 7.29 -10.55 -15.34
N SER A 310 8.27 -9.66 -15.22
CA SER A 310 9.53 -9.58 -15.99
C SER A 310 10.58 -8.80 -15.19
N ALA A 311 11.76 -8.55 -15.77
CA ALA A 311 12.84 -7.75 -15.17
C ALA A 311 12.58 -6.23 -15.13
N GLY A 312 11.37 -5.76 -15.48
CA GLY A 312 10.98 -4.35 -15.44
C GLY A 312 10.60 -3.86 -14.03
N ASN A 313 10.17 -2.61 -13.98
CA ASN A 313 9.72 -1.97 -12.72
C ASN A 313 8.53 -2.71 -12.11
N ALA A 314 8.55 -2.84 -10.78
CA ALA A 314 7.43 -3.34 -9.99
C ALA A 314 7.35 -2.58 -8.67
N GLN A 315 6.14 -2.24 -8.23
CA GLN A 315 5.89 -1.61 -6.94
C GLN A 315 4.63 -2.21 -6.29
N ALA A 316 4.65 -2.35 -4.97
CA ALA A 316 3.53 -2.83 -4.18
C ALA A 316 2.84 -1.63 -3.50
N PHE A 317 1.51 -1.51 -3.64
CA PHE A 317 0.73 -0.37 -3.14
C PHE A 317 -0.25 -0.75 -2.04
N GLY A 318 -0.86 -1.94 -2.07
CA GLY A 318 -1.83 -2.40 -1.10
C GLY A 318 -1.49 -3.78 -0.53
N VAL A 319 -1.80 -3.98 0.76
CA VAL A 319 -1.62 -5.26 1.45
C VAL A 319 -2.76 -5.48 2.46
N ASN A 320 -3.38 -6.66 2.43
CA ASN A 320 -4.40 -7.03 3.41
C ASN A 320 -3.85 -7.92 4.53
N ASN A 321 -4.68 -8.20 5.55
CA ASN A 321 -4.30 -9.05 6.68
C ASN A 321 -4.15 -10.54 6.34
N ARG A 322 -4.57 -10.97 5.13
CA ARG A 322 -4.36 -12.32 4.61
C ARG A 322 -3.03 -12.47 3.86
N GLY A 323 -2.21 -11.40 3.81
CA GLY A 323 -0.91 -11.41 3.14
C GLY A 323 -1.00 -11.28 1.61
N THR A 324 -2.18 -10.99 1.04
CA THR A 324 -2.30 -10.62 -0.37
C THR A 324 -1.72 -9.23 -0.56
N VAL A 325 -0.81 -9.09 -1.52
CA VAL A 325 -0.20 -7.82 -1.92
C VAL A 325 -0.65 -7.48 -3.34
N VAL A 326 -0.90 -6.20 -3.61
CA VAL A 326 -1.25 -5.71 -4.95
C VAL A 326 -0.42 -4.49 -5.33
N GLY A 327 -0.30 -4.26 -6.63
CA GLY A 327 0.46 -3.15 -7.19
C GLY A 327 0.52 -3.21 -8.70
N PHE A 328 1.68 -2.97 -9.27
CA PHE A 328 1.93 -3.18 -10.68
C PHE A 328 3.26 -3.88 -10.93
N SER A 329 3.41 -4.45 -12.10
CA SER A 329 4.66 -4.93 -12.65
C SER A 329 4.70 -4.65 -14.14
N THR A 330 5.84 -4.12 -14.64
CA THR A 330 6.01 -3.78 -16.04
C THR A 330 6.48 -5.00 -16.81
N GLY A 331 5.75 -5.37 -17.85
CA GLY A 331 6.11 -6.46 -18.76
C GLY A 331 7.27 -6.10 -19.72
N SER A 332 7.75 -7.07 -20.48
CA SER A 332 8.84 -6.90 -21.45
C SER A 332 8.53 -5.87 -22.55
N ALA A 333 7.26 -5.62 -22.84
CA ALA A 333 6.81 -4.59 -23.78
C ALA A 333 6.76 -3.16 -23.16
N GLY A 334 7.24 -2.97 -21.93
CA GLY A 334 7.19 -1.67 -21.23
C GLY A 334 5.81 -1.28 -20.69
N VAL A 335 4.81 -2.15 -20.80
CA VAL A 335 3.44 -1.89 -20.33
C VAL A 335 3.28 -2.34 -18.90
N SER A 336 2.78 -1.45 -18.03
CA SER A 336 2.48 -1.77 -16.62
C SER A 336 1.15 -2.50 -16.50
N ARG A 337 1.14 -3.61 -15.76
CA ARG A 337 -0.01 -4.47 -15.53
C ARG A 337 -0.36 -4.50 -14.05
N ALA A 338 -1.65 -4.36 -13.73
CA ALA A 338 -2.15 -4.54 -12.38
C ALA A 338 -1.82 -5.95 -11.90
N THR A 339 -1.10 -6.04 -10.78
CA THR A 339 -0.46 -7.29 -10.33
C THR A 339 -0.88 -7.61 -8.91
N LYS A 340 -1.14 -8.91 -8.67
CA LYS A 340 -1.39 -9.48 -7.34
C LYS A 340 -0.32 -10.51 -7.02
N TRP A 341 0.26 -10.42 -5.82
CA TRP A 341 1.16 -11.42 -5.24
C TRP A 341 0.44 -12.16 -4.12
N LYS A 342 0.44 -13.49 -4.19
CA LYS A 342 -0.01 -14.37 -3.11
C LYS A 342 1.22 -14.91 -2.39
N GLY A 343 1.31 -14.65 -1.09
CA GLY A 343 2.38 -15.17 -0.22
C GLY A 343 2.19 -16.61 0.19
#